data_7f2c312391431ceb65ae55fb98fd75f4
#
_entry.id   7f2c312391431ceb65ae55fb98fd75f4
#
_cell.length_a   1.000
_cell.length_b   1.000
_cell.length_c   1.000
_cell.angle_alpha   90.00
_cell.angle_beta   90.00
_cell.angle_gamma   90.00
#
_symmetry.space_group_name_H-M   'P 1'
#
loop_
_entity.id
_entity.type
_entity.pdbx_description
1 polymer ?
#
loop_
_entity_poly.entity_id
_entity_poly.type
_entity_poly.pdbx_seq_one_letter_code
_entity_poly.pdbx_strand_id
1 'polypeptide(L)' 'MSCPPRKRMSTADLMQGAREIIILHQGEEYLLRITKTGKLILTK' A
#
# COMPACT_ATOMS: atom_id res chain seq x y z
N MET A 1 -28.22 -8.47 -0.71
CA MET A 1 -27.21 -8.43 0.31
C MET A 1 -26.14 -7.39 -0.03
N SER A 2 -25.82 -6.56 0.89
CA SER A 2 -24.84 -5.52 0.64
C SER A 2 -23.45 -5.99 1.06
N CYS A 3 -22.45 -5.58 0.28
CA CYS A 3 -21.08 -5.81 0.67
C CYS A 3 -20.71 -4.87 1.82
N PRO A 4 -19.84 -5.32 2.71
CA PRO A 4 -19.35 -4.40 3.74
C PRO A 4 -18.62 -3.24 3.07
N PRO A 5 -18.63 -2.05 3.67
CA PRO A 5 -17.91 -0.93 3.11
C PRO A 5 -16.42 -1.25 3.05
N ARG A 6 -15.79 -0.78 2.00
CA ARG A 6 -14.36 -0.99 1.85
C ARG A 6 -13.62 -0.18 2.89
N LYS A 7 -12.64 -0.81 3.47
CA LYS A 7 -11.77 -0.13 4.39
C LYS A 7 -10.92 0.88 3.63
N ARG A 8 -10.76 2.05 4.21
CA ARG A 8 -9.96 3.11 3.60
C ARG A 8 -8.77 3.43 4.50
N MET A 9 -7.66 3.70 3.85
CA MET A 9 -6.46 3.99 4.60
C MET A 9 -5.60 4.89 3.72
N SER A 10 -5.03 5.93 4.31
CA SER A 10 -4.18 6.84 3.56
C SER A 10 -2.76 6.30 3.51
N THR A 11 -2.00 6.72 2.51
CA THR A 11 -0.60 6.33 2.44
C THR A 11 0.20 6.96 3.58
N ALA A 12 -0.24 8.11 4.09
CA ALA A 12 0.42 8.70 5.24
C ALA A 12 0.37 7.76 6.44
N ASP A 13 -0.76 7.09 6.63
CA ASP A 13 -0.88 6.12 7.73
C ASP A 13 -0.14 4.83 7.41
N LEU A 14 -0.25 4.38 6.17
CA LEU A 14 0.33 3.10 5.78
C LEU A 14 1.85 3.17 5.73
N MET A 15 2.38 4.22 5.13
CA MET A 15 3.82 4.34 4.90
C MET A 15 4.56 5.00 6.07
N GLN A 16 3.85 5.79 6.86
CA GLN A 16 4.41 6.46 8.05
C GLN A 16 5.70 7.22 7.73
N GLY A 17 5.65 7.99 6.65
CA GLY A 17 6.80 8.81 6.25
C GLY A 17 7.81 8.11 5.37
N ALA A 18 7.66 6.81 5.17
CA ALA A 18 8.55 6.09 4.26
C ALA A 18 8.06 6.25 2.83
N ARG A 19 8.97 6.11 1.89
CA ARG A 19 8.62 6.13 0.48
C ARG A 19 8.39 4.74 -0.08
N GLU A 20 8.87 3.73 0.62
CA GLU A 20 8.77 2.34 0.21
C GLU A 20 8.51 1.50 1.44
N ILE A 21 7.64 0.53 1.29
CA ILE A 21 7.40 -0.47 2.34
C ILE A 21 7.26 -1.83 1.68
N ILE A 22 7.53 -2.85 2.47
CA ILE A 22 7.33 -4.23 2.05
C ILE A 22 6.02 -4.71 2.63
N ILE A 23 5.18 -5.29 1.77
CA ILE A 23 3.93 -5.89 2.20
C ILE A 23 4.06 -7.39 2.07
N LEU A 24 3.82 -8.08 3.16
CA LEU A 24 3.86 -9.54 3.17
C LEU A 24 2.47 -10.09 2.93
N HIS A 25 2.36 -10.96 1.96
CA HIS A 25 1.09 -11.57 1.60
C HIS A 25 1.31 -13.01 1.21
N GLN A 26 0.79 -13.92 2.02
CA GLN A 26 0.88 -15.37 1.77
C GLN A 26 2.32 -15.82 1.51
N GLY A 27 3.24 -15.34 2.34
CA GLY A 27 4.63 -15.73 2.25
C GLY A 27 5.43 -15.03 1.17
N GLU A 28 4.82 -14.08 0.46
CA GLU A 28 5.50 -13.34 -0.58
C GLU A 28 5.66 -11.88 -0.19
N GLU A 29 6.70 -11.26 -0.67
CA GLU A 29 6.99 -9.87 -0.39
C GLU A 29 6.65 -9.02 -1.60
N TYR A 30 5.91 -7.95 -1.35
CA TYR A 30 5.55 -6.99 -2.38
C TYR A 30 6.10 -5.63 -1.97
N LEU A 31 6.64 -4.91 -2.92
CA LEU A 31 7.15 -3.57 -2.66
C LEU A 31 6.11 -2.54 -3.05
N LEU A 32 5.68 -1.74 -2.09
CA LEU A 32 4.78 -0.63 -2.32
C LEU A 32 5.60 0.65 -2.28
N ARG A 33 5.48 1.46 -3.31
CA ARG A 33 6.39 2.57 -3.51
C ARG A 33 5.64 3.81 -3.98
N ILE A 34 6.08 4.97 -3.54
CA ILE A 34 5.56 6.25 -3.99
C ILE A 34 6.60 6.89 -4.90
N THR A 35 6.18 7.22 -6.12
CA THR A 35 7.09 7.83 -7.10
C THR A 35 7.24 9.32 -6.83
N LYS A 36 8.17 9.95 -7.54
CA LYS A 36 8.40 11.39 -7.42
C LYS A 36 7.17 12.19 -7.80
N THR A 37 6.36 11.67 -8.69
CA THR A 37 5.14 12.36 -9.11
C THR A 37 3.98 12.11 -8.18
N GLY A 38 4.20 11.36 -7.11
CA GLY A 38 3.17 11.10 -6.14
C GLY A 38 2.27 9.94 -6.47
N LYS A 39 2.68 9.11 -7.43
CA LYS A 39 1.90 7.94 -7.78
C LYS A 39 2.33 6.73 -6.97
N LEU A 40 1.37 5.87 -6.72
CA LEU A 40 1.58 4.68 -5.92
C LEU A 40 1.74 3.48 -6.85
N ILE A 41 2.81 2.72 -6.67
CA ILE A 41 3.04 1.51 -7.46
C ILE A 41 3.30 0.34 -6.55
N LEU A 42 2.88 -0.83 -7.01
CA LEU A 42 3.08 -2.08 -6.29
C LEU A 42 3.82 -3.03 -7.21
N THR A 43 4.94 -3.55 -6.73
CA THR A 43 5.73 -4.51 -7.50
C THR A 43 6.05 -5.72 -6.64
N LYS A 44 6.40 -6.78 -7.31
CA LYS A 44 6.72 -8.01 -6.61
C LYS A 44 8.20 -8.33 -6.66
#